data_e80d8de9202c53229f4db34262dda880
#
_entry.id   e80d8de9202c53229f4db34262dda880
#
_cell.length_a   1.000
_cell.length_b   1.000
_cell.length_c   1.000
_cell.angle_alpha   90.00
_cell.angle_beta   90.00
_cell.angle_gamma   90.00
#
_symmetry.space_group_name_H-M   'P 1'
#
loop_
_entity.id
_entity.type
_entity.pdbx_description
1 polymer ?
#
loop_
_entity_poly.entity_id
_entity_poly.type
_entity_poly.pdbx_seq_one_letter_code
_entity_poly.pdbx_strand_id
1 'polypeptide(L)'
;MKKWIVLASILLAGTAAMAAQPLRVAVLEFQDQTGMRSDARLGGTMAPGSLAERGVFMLGKHLVNQEGFVLIDRRDFLDQVERLPLFDDGRPTPTRPSFLHVAQALRADAVLRGNLISFSSGTRTVNQGGHRAEFATLSVRVGLEALDAIDGAVIAAADGVARTEVRQTDTLQTELSEDEILNLLDEAVANAVPELERSLMARAEAQQDRPTVQLSVSTTADPALVEIDGILVGTTPLEDFEIYKGDHVLTIGKPGYRDITKRILFEHDSHVEVPMLRTELTADELKDVLESMRIHAFVGEPGLVIHRINDSR
;
A
#
# COMPACT_ATOMS: atom_id res chain seq x y z
N MET A 1 19.16 1.48 76.21
CA MET A 1 19.25 2.32 75.01
C MET A 1 19.34 1.42 73.80
N LYS A 2 18.21 1.13 73.15
CA LYS A 2 18.14 0.29 71.95
C LYS A 2 18.06 1.15 70.71
N LYS A 3 19.07 1.11 69.86
CA LYS A 3 19.09 1.81 68.56
C LYS A 3 18.34 1.00 67.50
N TRP A 4 17.28 1.53 67.01
CA TRP A 4 16.54 0.98 65.83
C TRP A 4 17.22 1.53 64.56
N ILE A 5 17.72 0.58 63.78
CA ILE A 5 18.20 0.88 62.40
C ILE A 5 17.02 0.57 61.49
N VAL A 6 16.45 1.63 60.88
CA VAL A 6 15.44 1.51 59.83
C VAL A 6 16.19 1.35 58.50
N LEU A 7 16.11 0.14 57.93
CA LEU A 7 16.60 -0.11 56.59
C LEU A 7 15.52 0.32 55.60
N ALA A 8 15.74 1.43 54.92
CA ALA A 8 14.91 1.87 53.78
C ALA A 8 15.33 1.13 52.54
N SER A 9 14.55 0.10 52.17
CA SER A 9 14.69 -0.61 50.89
C SER A 9 14.11 0.27 49.78
N ILE A 10 14.95 0.89 48.98
CA ILE A 10 14.55 1.58 47.74
C ILE A 10 14.26 0.51 46.70
N LEU A 11 12.98 0.27 46.43
CA LEU A 11 12.50 -0.53 45.28
C LEU A 11 12.74 0.32 44.01
N LEU A 12 13.82 0.06 43.29
CA LEU A 12 13.97 0.53 41.91
C LEU A 12 13.01 -0.26 41.07
N ALA A 13 11.81 0.25 40.83
CA ALA A 13 10.94 -0.24 39.77
C ALA A 13 11.57 0.19 38.43
N GLY A 14 12.38 -0.70 37.85
CA GLY A 14 12.81 -0.57 36.47
C GLY A 14 11.58 -0.66 35.57
N THR A 15 11.13 0.46 35.04
CA THR A 15 10.23 0.45 33.88
C THR A 15 11.04 -0.14 32.72
N ALA A 16 10.87 -1.43 32.45
CA ALA A 16 11.28 -2.00 31.18
C ALA A 16 10.49 -1.23 30.12
N ALA A 17 11.15 -0.32 29.41
CA ALA A 17 10.59 0.21 28.17
C ALA A 17 10.38 -1.01 27.26
N MET A 18 9.12 -1.37 27.02
CA MET A 18 8.82 -2.34 26.00
C MET A 18 9.32 -1.73 24.69
N ALA A 19 10.40 -2.30 24.14
CA ALA A 19 10.85 -1.93 22.82
C ALA A 19 9.67 -2.15 21.87
N ALA A 20 9.26 -1.09 21.15
CA ALA A 20 8.23 -1.22 20.14
C ALA A 20 8.64 -2.34 19.16
N GLN A 21 7.72 -3.22 18.83
CA GLN A 21 8.01 -4.28 17.87
C GLN A 21 8.23 -3.63 16.49
N PRO A 22 9.24 -4.09 15.74
CA PRO A 22 9.48 -3.55 14.41
C PRO A 22 8.30 -3.88 13.49
N LEU A 23 7.89 -2.89 12.70
CA LEU A 23 6.79 -3.02 11.75
C LEU A 23 7.22 -3.85 10.54
N ARG A 24 6.39 -4.81 10.15
CA ARG A 24 6.58 -5.62 8.94
C ARG A 24 6.05 -4.84 7.74
N VAL A 25 6.91 -4.49 6.81
CA VAL A 25 6.56 -3.66 5.66
C VAL A 25 6.89 -4.36 4.34
N ALA A 26 6.01 -4.20 3.35
CA ALA A 26 6.25 -4.62 1.98
C ALA A 26 6.41 -3.40 1.07
N VAL A 27 7.34 -3.44 0.12
CA VAL A 27 7.46 -2.39 -0.90
C VAL A 27 6.73 -2.83 -2.17
N LEU A 28 5.67 -2.11 -2.50
CA LEU A 28 4.84 -2.41 -3.68
C LEU A 28 5.52 -1.92 -4.96
N GLU A 29 5.69 -0.62 -5.07
CA GLU A 29 6.16 0.03 -6.30
C GLU A 29 6.84 1.37 -6.01
N PHE A 30 7.52 1.88 -7.03
CA PHE A 30 8.03 3.24 -7.07
C PHE A 30 7.65 3.81 -8.44
N GLN A 31 6.78 4.82 -8.47
CA GLN A 31 6.19 5.35 -9.70
C GLN A 31 6.83 6.65 -10.15
N ASP A 32 6.87 6.87 -11.47
CA ASP A 32 7.20 8.17 -12.03
C ASP A 32 5.97 9.08 -12.05
N GLN A 33 5.99 10.13 -11.26
CA GLN A 33 4.97 11.18 -11.20
C GLN A 33 5.50 12.53 -11.63
N THR A 34 6.67 12.57 -12.30
CA THR A 34 7.27 13.85 -12.74
C THR A 34 6.44 14.59 -13.79
N GLY A 35 5.52 13.89 -14.45
CA GLY A 35 4.77 14.43 -15.59
C GLY A 35 5.63 14.66 -16.83
N MET A 36 6.88 14.20 -16.84
CA MET A 36 7.75 14.29 -18.01
C MET A 36 7.31 13.27 -19.06
N ARG A 37 7.59 13.61 -20.33
CA ARG A 37 7.31 12.68 -21.43
C ARG A 37 8.16 11.41 -21.29
N SER A 38 7.63 10.27 -21.71
CA SER A 38 8.32 8.97 -21.65
C SER A 38 9.62 8.93 -22.47
N ASP A 39 9.74 9.79 -23.49
CA ASP A 39 10.95 9.95 -24.32
C ASP A 39 11.96 10.95 -23.72
N ALA A 40 11.59 11.67 -22.65
CA ALA A 40 12.51 12.56 -21.96
C ALA A 40 13.70 11.79 -21.39
N ARG A 41 14.83 12.47 -21.31
CA ARG A 41 16.06 11.91 -20.70
C ARG A 41 16.57 12.84 -19.62
N LEU A 42 16.70 12.28 -18.42
CA LEU A 42 17.29 12.93 -17.26
C LEU A 42 18.80 13.00 -17.49
N GLY A 43 19.37 14.21 -17.47
CA GLY A 43 20.79 14.40 -17.77
C GLY A 43 21.25 13.89 -19.16
N GLY A 44 20.29 13.66 -20.09
CA GLY A 44 20.60 13.12 -21.42
C GLY A 44 20.70 11.58 -21.49
N THR A 45 20.63 10.87 -20.35
CA THR A 45 20.94 9.43 -20.28
C THR A 45 19.74 8.56 -19.89
N MET A 46 19.09 8.84 -18.79
CA MET A 46 18.11 7.95 -18.15
C MET A 46 16.67 8.44 -18.34
N ALA A 47 15.74 7.52 -18.61
CA ALA A 47 14.30 7.84 -18.60
C ALA A 47 13.78 7.97 -17.16
N PRO A 48 12.79 8.86 -16.88
CA PRO A 48 12.20 9.01 -15.56
C PRO A 48 11.62 7.71 -14.98
N GLY A 49 10.95 6.91 -15.80
CA GLY A 49 10.41 5.61 -15.40
C GLY A 49 11.51 4.62 -14.99
N SER A 50 12.63 4.57 -15.72
CA SER A 50 13.76 3.72 -15.33
C SER A 50 14.42 4.17 -14.03
N LEU A 51 14.44 5.48 -13.76
CA LEU A 51 14.91 6.00 -12.48
C LEU A 51 13.97 5.60 -11.35
N ALA A 52 12.65 5.70 -11.56
CA ALA A 52 11.66 5.28 -10.59
C ALA A 52 11.77 3.77 -10.25
N GLU A 53 11.97 2.90 -11.26
CA GLU A 53 12.19 1.47 -11.02
C GLU A 53 13.38 1.19 -10.07
N ARG A 54 14.47 1.96 -10.20
CA ARG A 54 15.64 1.86 -9.31
C ARG A 54 15.29 2.31 -7.88
N GLY A 55 14.32 3.20 -7.71
CA GLY A 55 13.85 3.69 -6.42
C GLY A 55 13.33 2.58 -5.50
N VAL A 56 12.73 1.51 -6.05
CA VAL A 56 12.29 0.35 -5.28
C VAL A 56 13.46 -0.29 -4.51
N PHE A 57 14.57 -0.52 -5.19
CA PHE A 57 15.75 -1.12 -4.58
C PHE A 57 16.36 -0.20 -3.52
N MET A 58 16.46 1.10 -3.82
CA MET A 58 17.01 2.09 -2.89
C MET A 58 16.14 2.21 -1.64
N LEU A 59 14.83 2.26 -1.80
CA LEU A 59 13.90 2.25 -0.66
C LEU A 59 14.07 1.00 0.20
N GLY A 60 14.08 -0.19 -0.41
CA GLY A 60 14.32 -1.44 0.32
C GLY A 60 15.65 -1.45 1.08
N LYS A 61 16.74 -0.98 0.46
CA LYS A 61 18.06 -0.85 1.08
C LYS A 61 18.02 0.03 2.35
N HIS A 62 17.36 1.19 2.27
CA HIS A 62 17.28 2.10 3.41
C HIS A 62 16.37 1.57 4.51
N LEU A 63 15.26 0.89 4.17
CA LEU A 63 14.36 0.29 5.17
C LEU A 63 15.03 -0.82 5.97
N VAL A 64 15.79 -1.69 5.33
CA VAL A 64 16.53 -2.79 6.02
C VAL A 64 17.54 -2.24 7.03
N ASN A 65 18.05 -1.03 6.82
CA ASN A 65 19.00 -0.39 7.73
C ASN A 65 18.33 0.37 8.90
N GLN A 66 16.99 0.42 8.95
CA GLN A 66 16.24 1.02 10.05
C GLN A 66 15.80 -0.07 11.02
N GLU A 67 16.03 0.16 12.33
CA GLU A 67 15.65 -0.80 13.37
C GLU A 67 14.14 -0.96 13.53
N GLY A 68 13.37 0.04 13.10
CA GLY A 68 11.92 0.07 13.19
C GLY A 68 11.19 -0.80 12.16
N PHE A 69 11.90 -1.37 11.19
CA PHE A 69 11.27 -2.12 10.10
C PHE A 69 11.81 -3.54 9.93
N VAL A 70 10.90 -4.45 9.56
CA VAL A 70 11.20 -5.76 8.99
C VAL A 70 10.67 -5.78 7.57
N LEU A 71 11.57 -5.80 6.59
CA LEU A 71 11.19 -5.81 5.18
C LEU A 71 10.76 -7.21 4.74
N ILE A 72 9.56 -7.31 4.17
CA ILE A 72 9.06 -8.52 3.51
C ILE A 72 9.73 -8.62 2.13
N ASP A 73 10.16 -9.84 1.73
CA ASP A 73 10.77 -10.03 0.41
C ASP A 73 9.78 -9.62 -0.70
N ARG A 74 10.20 -8.68 -1.54
CA ARG A 74 9.36 -8.15 -2.61
C ARG A 74 9.01 -9.21 -3.66
N ARG A 75 9.87 -10.19 -3.88
CA ARG A 75 9.61 -11.27 -4.85
C ARG A 75 8.47 -12.15 -4.35
N ASP A 76 8.54 -12.57 -3.10
CA ASP A 76 7.48 -13.35 -2.48
C ASP A 76 6.16 -12.59 -2.48
N PHE A 77 6.20 -11.28 -2.21
CA PHE A 77 5.03 -10.41 -2.25
C PHE A 77 4.42 -10.34 -3.65
N LEU A 78 5.21 -10.02 -4.68
CA LEU A 78 4.72 -9.90 -6.05
C LEU A 78 4.30 -11.24 -6.65
N ASP A 79 5.03 -12.32 -6.40
CA ASP A 79 4.67 -13.66 -6.86
C ASP A 79 3.30 -14.10 -6.33
N GLN A 80 2.94 -13.73 -5.12
CA GLN A 80 1.62 -14.01 -4.57
C GLN A 80 0.54 -13.11 -5.18
N VAL A 81 0.86 -11.83 -5.41
CA VAL A 81 -0.04 -10.90 -6.10
C VAL A 81 -0.37 -11.39 -7.51
N GLU A 82 0.62 -11.90 -8.26
CA GLU A 82 0.43 -12.42 -9.62
C GLU A 82 -0.32 -13.76 -9.68
N ARG A 83 -0.33 -14.52 -8.59
CA ARG A 83 -1.06 -15.80 -8.51
C ARG A 83 -2.57 -15.66 -8.29
N LEU A 84 -3.05 -14.45 -8.04
CA LEU A 84 -4.49 -14.22 -7.92
C LEU A 84 -5.22 -14.63 -9.21
N PRO A 85 -6.36 -15.33 -9.13
CA PRO A 85 -7.02 -15.86 -10.29
C PRO A 85 -7.45 -14.75 -11.26
N LEU A 86 -7.09 -14.93 -12.54
CA LEU A 86 -7.58 -14.11 -13.63
C LEU A 86 -8.98 -14.62 -14.06
N PHE A 87 -9.86 -13.73 -14.47
CA PHE A 87 -11.13 -14.13 -15.05
C PHE A 87 -10.91 -14.78 -16.42
N ASP A 88 -11.51 -15.94 -16.65
CA ASP A 88 -11.35 -16.75 -17.87
C ASP A 88 -12.31 -16.31 -19.01
N ASP A 89 -12.65 -15.04 -19.10
CA ASP A 89 -13.52 -14.52 -20.17
C ASP A 89 -12.75 -13.93 -21.36
N GLY A 90 -11.44 -14.10 -21.39
CA GLY A 90 -10.56 -13.63 -22.47
C GLY A 90 -10.50 -12.11 -22.61
N ARG A 91 -11.13 -11.35 -21.72
CA ARG A 91 -11.01 -9.90 -21.66
C ARG A 91 -9.92 -9.53 -20.66
N PRO A 92 -9.00 -8.62 -21.01
CA PRO A 92 -8.08 -8.08 -20.04
C PRO A 92 -8.90 -7.32 -18.98
N THR A 93 -9.20 -7.96 -17.87
CA THR A 93 -9.79 -7.30 -16.74
C THR A 93 -8.74 -6.31 -16.22
N PRO A 94 -9.07 -5.04 -15.98
CA PRO A 94 -8.16 -4.10 -15.32
C PRO A 94 -8.07 -4.47 -13.82
N THR A 95 -7.70 -5.68 -13.54
CA THR A 95 -7.44 -6.17 -12.20
C THR A 95 -6.05 -5.74 -11.84
N ARG A 96 -5.95 -4.64 -11.12
CA ARG A 96 -4.84 -4.52 -10.20
C ARG A 96 -5.06 -5.63 -9.17
N PRO A 97 -4.16 -6.62 -9.09
CA PRO A 97 -4.27 -7.64 -8.07
C PRO A 97 -4.34 -6.96 -6.72
N SER A 98 -5.17 -7.47 -5.84
CA SER A 98 -5.32 -6.88 -4.52
C SER A 98 -4.05 -7.09 -3.70
N PHE A 99 -3.24 -6.06 -3.60
CA PHE A 99 -2.06 -6.09 -2.74
C PHE A 99 -2.43 -6.26 -1.25
N LEU A 100 -3.65 -5.87 -0.85
CA LEU A 100 -4.12 -5.99 0.53
C LEU A 100 -4.25 -7.44 0.97
N HIS A 101 -4.86 -8.30 0.15
CA HIS A 101 -4.97 -9.72 0.46
C HIS A 101 -3.60 -10.38 0.67
N VAL A 102 -2.65 -10.06 -0.22
CA VAL A 102 -1.27 -10.58 -0.09
C VAL A 102 -0.55 -9.98 1.11
N ALA A 103 -0.75 -8.68 1.39
CA ALA A 103 -0.17 -8.02 2.56
C ALA A 103 -0.63 -8.71 3.86
N GLN A 104 -1.93 -8.98 3.99
CA GLN A 104 -2.48 -9.70 5.14
C GLN A 104 -1.96 -11.14 5.23
N ALA A 105 -1.93 -11.89 4.11
CA ALA A 105 -1.39 -13.26 4.08
C ALA A 105 0.08 -13.33 4.53
N LEU A 106 0.88 -12.31 4.21
CA LEU A 106 2.27 -12.18 4.64
C LEU A 106 2.43 -11.49 6.00
N ARG A 107 1.32 -11.11 6.64
CA ARG A 107 1.29 -10.38 7.90
C ARG A 107 2.11 -9.09 7.84
N ALA A 108 1.91 -8.31 6.77
CA ALA A 108 2.43 -6.96 6.68
C ALA A 108 1.59 -6.03 7.54
N ASP A 109 2.23 -5.12 8.27
CA ASP A 109 1.56 -4.05 9.00
C ASP A 109 1.26 -2.88 8.07
N ALA A 110 2.12 -2.65 7.07
CA ALA A 110 1.94 -1.61 6.06
C ALA A 110 2.55 -2.00 4.71
N VAL A 111 1.99 -1.41 3.66
CA VAL A 111 2.52 -1.50 2.29
C VAL A 111 3.05 -0.14 1.87
N LEU A 112 4.32 -0.10 1.45
CA LEU A 112 5.00 1.13 1.08
C LEU A 112 5.00 1.31 -0.43
N ARG A 113 4.76 2.54 -0.87
CA ARG A 113 4.99 2.96 -2.25
C ARG A 113 5.81 4.23 -2.29
N GLY A 114 6.63 4.36 -3.31
CA GLY A 114 7.42 5.57 -3.58
C GLY A 114 6.97 6.24 -4.86
N ASN A 115 7.22 7.54 -4.93
CA ASN A 115 6.91 8.36 -6.09
C ASN A 115 8.12 9.25 -6.40
N LEU A 116 8.58 9.23 -7.65
CA LEU A 116 9.48 10.25 -8.17
C LEU A 116 8.63 11.47 -8.54
N ILE A 117 8.63 12.50 -7.68
CA ILE A 117 7.76 13.66 -7.82
C ILE A 117 8.30 14.64 -8.82
N SER A 118 9.60 14.93 -8.75
CA SER A 118 10.23 15.86 -9.67
C SER A 118 11.70 15.57 -9.86
N PHE A 119 12.15 15.85 -11.07
CA PHE A 119 13.55 15.98 -11.44
C PHE A 119 13.72 17.36 -12.08
N SER A 120 14.62 18.15 -11.58
CA SER A 120 14.89 19.46 -12.14
C SER A 120 16.39 19.67 -12.36
N SER A 121 16.71 20.24 -13.51
CA SER A 121 18.06 20.72 -13.84
C SER A 121 18.03 22.21 -14.13
N GLY A 122 19.03 22.93 -13.69
CA GLY A 122 19.17 24.38 -13.92
C GLY A 122 20.61 24.78 -13.99
N THR A 123 20.85 25.94 -14.60
CA THR A 123 22.19 26.55 -14.64
C THR A 123 22.16 27.86 -13.89
N ARG A 124 23.11 28.05 -12.98
CA ARG A 124 23.30 29.29 -12.25
C ARG A 124 24.65 29.91 -12.59
N THR A 125 24.62 31.15 -13.05
CA THR A 125 25.85 31.90 -13.34
C THR A 125 26.15 32.83 -12.14
N VAL A 126 27.38 32.76 -11.65
CA VAL A 126 27.90 33.65 -10.61
C VAL A 126 29.01 34.50 -11.20
N ASN A 127 28.83 35.82 -11.13
CA ASN A 127 29.83 36.78 -11.53
C ASN A 127 30.41 37.47 -10.28
N GLN A 128 31.66 37.18 -9.95
CA GLN A 128 32.33 37.79 -8.79
C GLN A 128 33.74 38.17 -9.14
N GLY A 129 34.11 39.44 -8.90
CA GLY A 129 35.46 39.92 -9.11
C GLY A 129 35.99 39.85 -10.56
N GLY A 130 35.09 39.95 -11.56
CA GLY A 130 35.46 39.81 -12.98
C GLY A 130 35.58 38.37 -13.47
N HIS A 131 35.35 37.39 -12.63
CA HIS A 131 35.31 35.96 -12.99
C HIS A 131 33.87 35.48 -13.10
N ARG A 132 33.55 34.77 -14.18
CA ARG A 132 32.26 34.11 -14.42
C ARG A 132 32.42 32.61 -14.11
N ALA A 133 31.60 32.11 -13.23
CA ALA A 133 31.48 30.68 -12.97
C ALA A 133 30.05 30.22 -13.24
N GLU A 134 29.88 29.15 -13.95
CA GLU A 134 28.60 28.50 -14.21
C GLU A 134 28.49 27.25 -13.36
N PHE A 135 27.32 27.05 -12.76
CA PHE A 135 27.01 25.88 -11.94
C PHE A 135 25.79 25.21 -12.53
N ALA A 136 25.91 23.93 -12.86
CA ALA A 136 24.75 23.10 -13.13
C ALA A 136 24.18 22.60 -11.80
N THR A 137 22.90 22.83 -11.56
CA THR A 137 22.19 22.38 -10.37
C THR A 137 21.23 21.27 -10.77
N LEU A 138 21.25 20.19 -10.03
CA LEU A 138 20.31 19.09 -10.14
C LEU A 138 19.56 18.92 -8.83
N SER A 139 18.28 18.59 -8.95
CA SER A 139 17.46 18.28 -7.78
C SER A 139 16.50 17.14 -8.10
N VAL A 140 16.45 16.18 -7.21
CA VAL A 140 15.49 15.08 -7.20
C VAL A 140 14.61 15.21 -5.98
N ARG A 141 13.28 15.07 -6.18
CA ARG A 141 12.31 14.98 -5.08
C ARG A 141 11.56 13.67 -5.18
N VAL A 142 11.47 12.98 -4.06
CA VAL A 142 10.69 11.75 -3.90
C VAL A 142 9.62 11.95 -2.84
N GLY A 143 8.50 11.24 -2.99
CA GLY A 143 7.49 11.06 -1.96
C GLY A 143 7.40 9.59 -1.61
N LEU A 144 7.28 9.30 -0.33
CA LEU A 144 7.05 7.96 0.20
C LEU A 144 5.71 7.94 0.91
N GLU A 145 4.92 6.90 0.70
CA GLU A 145 3.62 6.71 1.33
C GLU A 145 3.54 5.31 1.93
N ALA A 146 2.95 5.22 3.10
CA ALA A 146 2.60 3.96 3.73
C ALA A 146 1.08 3.78 3.71
N LEU A 147 0.65 2.64 3.22
CA LEU A 147 -0.74 2.20 3.15
C LEU A 147 -0.97 1.18 4.27
N ASP A 148 -2.09 1.31 4.96
CA ASP A 148 -2.57 0.31 5.92
C ASP A 148 -2.81 -1.03 5.19
N ALA A 149 -2.35 -2.13 5.76
CA ALA A 149 -2.53 -3.46 5.17
C ALA A 149 -3.97 -3.99 5.32
N ILE A 150 -4.82 -3.34 6.13
CA ILE A 150 -6.20 -3.75 6.37
C ILE A 150 -7.15 -3.06 5.39
N ASP A 151 -7.11 -1.73 5.30
CA ASP A 151 -8.07 -0.95 4.50
C ASP A 151 -7.44 -0.17 3.33
N GLY A 152 -6.11 -0.24 3.17
CA GLY A 152 -5.40 0.44 2.10
C GLY A 152 -5.35 1.98 2.23
N ALA A 153 -5.78 2.52 3.36
CA ALA A 153 -5.72 3.95 3.60
C ALA A 153 -4.25 4.43 3.72
N VAL A 154 -3.96 5.63 3.23
CA VAL A 154 -2.64 6.24 3.46
C VAL A 154 -2.53 6.66 4.91
N ILE A 155 -1.64 6.01 5.66
CA ILE A 155 -1.46 6.23 7.11
C ILE A 155 -0.23 7.05 7.45
N ALA A 156 0.75 7.11 6.57
CA ALA A 156 1.92 7.97 6.71
C ALA A 156 2.43 8.40 5.34
N ALA A 157 3.04 9.58 5.28
CA ALA A 157 3.69 10.08 4.09
C ALA A 157 4.92 10.91 4.49
N ALA A 158 5.95 10.89 3.64
CA ALA A 158 7.16 11.67 3.82
C ALA A 158 7.75 12.11 2.48
N ASP A 159 8.39 13.25 2.45
CA ASP A 159 9.09 13.78 1.29
C ASP A 159 10.60 13.79 1.52
N GLY A 160 11.36 13.47 0.47
CA GLY A 160 12.81 13.63 0.45
C GLY A 160 13.29 14.42 -0.75
N VAL A 161 14.29 15.24 -0.54
CA VAL A 161 14.90 16.06 -1.57
C VAL A 161 16.41 15.93 -1.49
N ALA A 162 17.05 15.68 -2.64
CA ALA A 162 18.49 15.78 -2.78
C ALA A 162 18.84 16.79 -3.88
N ARG A 163 19.98 17.46 -3.73
CA ARG A 163 20.48 18.47 -4.68
C ARG A 163 21.99 18.37 -4.80
N THR A 164 22.47 18.51 -6.02
CA THR A 164 23.89 18.68 -6.28
C THR A 164 24.15 19.89 -7.15
N GLU A 165 25.31 20.52 -6.96
CA GLU A 165 25.79 21.60 -7.79
C GLU A 165 27.14 21.20 -8.35
N VAL A 166 27.25 21.16 -9.68
CA VAL A 166 28.50 20.88 -10.42
C VAL A 166 28.98 22.13 -11.11
N ARG A 167 30.22 22.56 -10.81
CA ARG A 167 30.84 23.72 -11.49
C ARG A 167 31.19 23.35 -12.92
N GLN A 168 30.63 24.08 -13.87
CA GLN A 168 30.99 23.97 -15.28
C GLN A 168 32.17 24.90 -15.59
N THR A 169 33.09 24.41 -16.35
CA THR A 169 34.20 25.22 -16.90
C THR A 169 34.12 25.23 -18.44
N ASP A 170 34.64 26.26 -19.09
CA ASP A 170 34.60 26.44 -20.55
C ASP A 170 35.20 25.23 -21.34
N THR A 171 35.96 24.37 -20.66
CA THR A 171 36.61 23.19 -21.25
C THR A 171 35.99 21.85 -20.78
N LEU A 172 35.11 21.83 -19.78
CA LEU A 172 34.44 20.65 -19.26
C LEU A 172 32.93 20.92 -19.16
N GLN A 173 32.22 20.60 -20.22
CA GLN A 173 30.79 20.34 -20.11
C GLN A 173 30.66 18.96 -19.42
N THR A 174 30.44 18.94 -18.13
CA THR A 174 30.20 17.70 -17.42
C THR A 174 28.80 17.23 -17.81
N GLU A 175 28.73 16.29 -18.72
CA GLU A 175 27.50 15.52 -18.90
C GLU A 175 27.24 14.79 -17.58
N LEU A 176 26.01 14.90 -17.08
CA LEU A 176 25.61 14.25 -15.89
C LEU A 176 25.65 12.74 -16.10
N SER A 177 26.45 12.07 -15.30
CA SER A 177 26.52 10.61 -15.33
C SER A 177 25.27 9.97 -14.75
N GLU A 178 24.93 8.80 -15.24
CA GLU A 178 23.86 7.98 -14.66
C GLU A 178 24.06 7.77 -13.15
N ASP A 179 25.29 7.55 -12.73
CA ASP A 179 25.64 7.34 -11.31
C ASP A 179 25.34 8.56 -10.43
N GLU A 180 25.56 9.78 -10.93
CA GLU A 180 25.21 11.00 -10.19
C GLU A 180 23.70 11.15 -10.00
N ILE A 181 22.93 10.80 -11.02
CA ILE A 181 21.45 10.80 -10.95
C ILE A 181 20.96 9.73 -9.94
N LEU A 182 21.55 8.53 -9.99
CA LEU A 182 21.23 7.46 -9.05
C LEU A 182 21.62 7.81 -7.61
N ASN A 183 22.76 8.45 -7.41
CA ASN A 183 23.18 8.92 -6.08
C ASN A 183 22.22 9.97 -5.52
N LEU A 184 21.72 10.89 -6.36
CA LEU A 184 20.71 11.86 -5.95
C LEU A 184 19.39 11.20 -5.56
N LEU A 185 18.96 10.19 -6.31
CA LEU A 185 17.75 9.43 -5.93
C LEU A 185 17.97 8.70 -4.59
N ASP A 186 19.10 8.04 -4.41
CA ASP A 186 19.45 7.33 -3.18
C ASP A 186 19.47 8.29 -1.98
N GLU A 187 20.07 9.47 -2.12
CA GLU A 187 20.09 10.51 -1.10
C GLU A 187 18.67 11.06 -0.80
N ALA A 188 17.87 11.30 -1.84
CA ALA A 188 16.50 11.77 -1.64
C ALA A 188 15.64 10.73 -0.88
N VAL A 189 15.78 9.45 -1.20
CA VAL A 189 15.12 8.37 -0.46
C VAL A 189 15.63 8.30 0.98
N ALA A 190 16.95 8.36 1.19
CA ALA A 190 17.56 8.37 2.51
C ALA A 190 17.04 9.51 3.40
N ASN A 191 16.80 10.69 2.81
CA ASN A 191 16.27 11.85 3.51
C ASN A 191 14.78 11.70 3.90
N ALA A 192 14.00 10.91 3.14
CA ALA A 192 12.58 10.69 3.40
C ALA A 192 12.32 9.59 4.45
N VAL A 193 13.12 8.52 4.46
CA VAL A 193 12.88 7.32 5.27
C VAL A 193 12.74 7.59 6.78
N PRO A 194 13.57 8.42 7.45
CA PRO A 194 13.44 8.67 8.89
C PRO A 194 12.13 9.37 9.29
N GLU A 195 11.60 10.22 8.43
CA GLU A 195 10.30 10.88 8.65
C GLU A 195 9.16 9.90 8.46
N LEU A 196 9.24 9.06 7.42
CA LEU A 196 8.26 7.98 7.20
C LEU A 196 8.22 7.04 8.40
N GLU A 197 9.37 6.58 8.89
CA GLU A 197 9.48 5.70 10.06
C GLU A 197 8.79 6.31 11.28
N ARG A 198 9.12 7.56 11.60
CA ARG A 198 8.55 8.27 12.75
C ARG A 198 7.03 8.41 12.64
N SER A 199 6.55 8.81 11.46
CA SER A 199 5.12 9.00 11.21
C SER A 199 4.36 7.68 11.24
N LEU A 200 4.95 6.61 10.68
CA LEU A 200 4.32 5.29 10.66
C LEU A 200 4.28 4.65 12.05
N MET A 201 5.37 4.75 12.83
CA MET A 201 5.42 4.25 14.21
C MET A 201 4.36 4.93 15.09
N ALA A 202 4.26 6.26 15.04
CA ALA A 202 3.26 7.01 15.80
C ALA A 202 1.83 6.62 15.38
N ARG A 203 1.61 6.30 14.11
CA ARG A 203 0.31 5.88 13.61
C ARG A 203 -0.01 4.45 14.01
N ALA A 204 0.95 3.54 13.95
CA ALA A 204 0.79 2.16 14.36
C ALA A 204 0.38 2.06 15.85
N GLU A 205 1.00 2.84 16.72
CA GLU A 205 0.58 2.93 18.13
C GLU A 205 -0.88 3.37 18.27
N ALA A 206 -1.31 4.37 17.48
CA ALA A 206 -2.69 4.87 17.53
C ALA A 206 -3.72 3.88 16.93
N GLN A 207 -3.29 2.96 16.09
CA GLN A 207 -4.17 1.97 15.44
C GLN A 207 -4.28 0.64 16.18
N GLN A 208 -3.36 0.32 17.10
CA GLN A 208 -3.36 -0.94 17.86
C GLN A 208 -4.68 -1.27 18.55
N ASP A 209 -5.45 -0.25 18.92
CA ASP A 209 -6.72 -0.40 19.62
C ASP A 209 -7.95 -0.48 18.67
N ARG A 210 -7.76 -0.39 17.34
CA ARG A 210 -8.90 -0.49 16.42
C ARG A 210 -9.32 -1.95 16.24
N PRO A 211 -10.53 -2.32 16.66
CA PRO A 211 -10.98 -3.70 16.57
C PRO A 211 -11.20 -4.12 15.12
N THR A 212 -10.81 -5.33 14.79
CA THR A 212 -11.00 -5.96 13.49
C THR A 212 -11.94 -7.15 13.57
N VAL A 213 -12.39 -7.64 12.43
CA VAL A 213 -13.17 -8.87 12.25
C VAL A 213 -12.73 -9.57 10.97
N GLN A 214 -12.99 -10.87 10.89
CA GLN A 214 -12.74 -11.68 9.71
C GLN A 214 -13.96 -11.70 8.80
N LEU A 215 -13.73 -11.43 7.52
CA LEU A 215 -14.75 -11.46 6.47
C LEU A 215 -14.45 -12.57 5.47
N SER A 216 -15.41 -13.44 5.25
CA SER A 216 -15.36 -14.39 4.12
C SER A 216 -16.49 -14.06 3.14
N VAL A 217 -16.20 -14.08 1.84
CA VAL A 217 -17.16 -13.77 0.78
C VAL A 217 -17.16 -14.88 -0.26
N SER A 218 -18.34 -15.39 -0.59
CA SER A 218 -18.55 -16.34 -1.68
C SER A 218 -19.68 -15.90 -2.60
N THR A 219 -19.69 -16.40 -3.84
CA THR A 219 -20.76 -16.09 -4.79
C THR A 219 -21.29 -17.36 -5.49
N THR A 220 -22.45 -17.25 -6.12
CA THR A 220 -22.97 -18.34 -7.00
C THR A 220 -22.21 -18.44 -8.32
N ALA A 221 -21.28 -17.53 -8.60
CA ALA A 221 -20.54 -17.42 -9.85
C ALA A 221 -19.07 -17.04 -9.63
N ASP A 222 -18.37 -17.77 -8.79
CA ASP A 222 -16.93 -17.55 -8.56
C ASP A 222 -16.09 -17.75 -9.84
N PRO A 223 -14.96 -17.06 -9.98
CA PRO A 223 -14.52 -15.92 -9.18
C PRO A 223 -15.26 -14.63 -9.54
N ALA A 224 -15.45 -13.74 -8.54
CA ALA A 224 -15.96 -12.39 -8.72
C ALA A 224 -15.05 -11.40 -7.98
N LEU A 225 -14.93 -10.17 -8.44
CA LEU A 225 -14.18 -9.11 -7.78
C LEU A 225 -14.87 -8.69 -6.50
N VAL A 226 -14.08 -8.47 -5.45
CA VAL A 226 -14.56 -7.99 -4.14
C VAL A 226 -13.90 -6.66 -3.86
N GLU A 227 -14.73 -5.62 -3.69
CA GLU A 227 -14.29 -4.30 -3.24
C GLU A 227 -14.93 -3.97 -1.90
N ILE A 228 -14.15 -3.38 -1.01
CA ILE A 228 -14.61 -2.83 0.26
C ILE A 228 -14.29 -1.34 0.26
N ASP A 229 -15.31 -0.50 0.46
CA ASP A 229 -15.20 0.97 0.44
C ASP A 229 -14.56 1.52 -0.85
N GLY A 230 -14.80 0.83 -1.98
CA GLY A 230 -14.25 1.19 -3.29
C GLY A 230 -12.80 0.73 -3.52
N ILE A 231 -12.24 -0.04 -2.60
CA ILE A 231 -10.88 -0.61 -2.74
C ILE A 231 -11.00 -2.10 -3.05
N LEU A 232 -10.34 -2.54 -4.13
CA LEU A 232 -10.30 -3.95 -4.51
C LEU A 232 -9.48 -4.73 -3.46
N VAL A 233 -10.15 -5.65 -2.76
CA VAL A 233 -9.52 -6.48 -1.72
C VAL A 233 -9.20 -7.91 -2.20
N GLY A 234 -9.83 -8.39 -3.26
CA GLY A 234 -9.54 -9.72 -3.80
C GLY A 234 -10.60 -10.22 -4.76
N THR A 235 -10.67 -11.54 -4.87
CA THR A 235 -11.68 -12.25 -5.65
C THR A 235 -12.34 -13.31 -4.80
N THR A 236 -13.60 -13.65 -5.11
CA THR A 236 -14.29 -14.77 -4.47
C THR A 236 -13.79 -16.13 -5.00
N PRO A 237 -13.75 -17.19 -4.18
CA PRO A 237 -14.02 -17.14 -2.75
C PRO A 237 -12.91 -16.38 -2.01
N LEU A 238 -13.31 -15.44 -1.17
CA LEU A 238 -12.41 -14.70 -0.27
C LEU A 238 -12.59 -15.28 1.12
N GLU A 239 -11.51 -15.73 1.75
CA GLU A 239 -11.55 -16.37 3.06
C GLU A 239 -10.68 -15.58 4.05
N ASP A 240 -11.19 -15.44 5.28
CA ASP A 240 -10.47 -14.88 6.43
C ASP A 240 -9.79 -13.52 6.15
N PHE A 241 -10.46 -12.66 5.36
CA PHE A 241 -9.97 -11.32 5.09
C PHE A 241 -10.25 -10.40 6.28
N GLU A 242 -9.22 -9.78 6.83
CA GLU A 242 -9.33 -8.91 7.99
C GLU A 242 -9.82 -7.51 7.58
N ILE A 243 -10.86 -7.01 8.25
CA ILE A 243 -11.41 -5.66 8.08
C ILE A 243 -11.60 -4.99 9.44
N TYR A 244 -11.58 -3.67 9.49
CA TYR A 244 -11.98 -2.95 10.69
C TYR A 244 -13.46 -3.16 11.01
N LYS A 245 -13.84 -3.16 12.30
CA LYS A 245 -15.25 -3.14 12.70
C LYS A 245 -15.89 -1.82 12.28
N GLY A 246 -17.10 -1.90 11.77
CA GLY A 246 -17.86 -0.71 11.39
C GLY A 246 -18.74 -0.90 10.17
N ASP A 247 -19.21 0.21 9.68
CA ASP A 247 -20.01 0.32 8.46
C ASP A 247 -19.09 0.31 7.23
N HIS A 248 -19.30 -0.65 6.33
CA HIS A 248 -18.55 -0.78 5.08
C HIS A 248 -19.47 -0.93 3.88
N VAL A 249 -18.99 -0.50 2.72
CA VAL A 249 -19.67 -0.71 1.44
C VAL A 249 -18.99 -1.86 0.73
N LEU A 250 -19.67 -3.02 0.68
CA LEU A 250 -19.22 -4.20 -0.06
C LEU A 250 -19.76 -4.14 -1.49
N THR A 251 -18.87 -4.20 -2.48
CA THR A 251 -19.23 -4.30 -3.89
C THR A 251 -18.66 -5.58 -4.48
N ILE A 252 -19.53 -6.37 -5.12
CA ILE A 252 -19.16 -7.59 -5.81
C ILE A 252 -19.45 -7.42 -7.29
N GLY A 253 -18.43 -7.59 -8.13
CA GLY A 253 -18.53 -7.41 -9.58
C GLY A 253 -17.93 -8.57 -10.36
N LYS A 254 -18.58 -8.92 -11.48
CA LYS A 254 -18.08 -9.91 -12.43
C LYS A 254 -18.52 -9.54 -13.86
N PRO A 255 -17.64 -9.61 -14.87
CA PRO A 255 -18.03 -9.41 -16.26
C PRO A 255 -19.22 -10.30 -16.66
N GLY A 256 -20.25 -9.71 -17.27
CA GLY A 256 -21.48 -10.41 -17.67
C GLY A 256 -22.53 -10.58 -16.57
N TYR A 257 -22.26 -10.09 -15.37
CA TYR A 257 -23.19 -10.09 -14.24
C TYR A 257 -23.46 -8.64 -13.78
N ARG A 258 -24.55 -8.45 -13.03
CA ARG A 258 -24.85 -7.19 -12.38
C ARG A 258 -23.98 -7.03 -11.14
N ASP A 259 -23.35 -5.87 -11.00
CA ASP A 259 -22.66 -5.52 -9.77
C ASP A 259 -23.65 -5.39 -8.61
N ILE A 260 -23.25 -5.93 -7.46
CA ILE A 260 -24.02 -5.88 -6.24
C ILE A 260 -23.27 -5.03 -5.23
N THR A 261 -23.86 -3.90 -4.85
CA THR A 261 -23.29 -2.99 -3.86
C THR A 261 -24.23 -2.92 -2.66
N LYS A 262 -23.70 -3.19 -1.46
CA LYS A 262 -24.46 -3.15 -0.20
C LYS A 262 -23.64 -2.51 0.91
N ARG A 263 -24.29 -1.72 1.74
CA ARG A 263 -23.73 -1.21 2.98
C ARG A 263 -24.03 -2.22 4.10
N ILE A 264 -23.00 -2.64 4.82
CA ILE A 264 -23.06 -3.70 5.85
C ILE A 264 -22.31 -3.21 7.08
N LEU A 265 -22.92 -3.40 8.25
CA LEU A 265 -22.26 -3.18 9.53
C LEU A 265 -21.61 -4.49 9.99
N PHE A 266 -20.28 -4.53 10.03
CA PHE A 266 -19.50 -5.67 10.51
C PHE A 266 -19.07 -5.45 11.96
N GLU A 267 -19.74 -6.13 12.89
CA GLU A 267 -19.41 -6.12 14.33
C GLU A 267 -18.73 -7.42 14.79
N HIS A 268 -18.88 -8.47 14.00
CA HIS A 268 -18.39 -9.84 14.30
C HIS A 268 -17.89 -10.48 13.01
N ASP A 269 -17.11 -11.56 13.14
CA ASP A 269 -16.71 -12.38 12.01
C ASP A 269 -17.94 -12.80 11.19
N SER A 270 -17.84 -12.64 9.90
CA SER A 270 -19.00 -12.75 9.01
C SER A 270 -18.66 -13.50 7.72
N HIS A 271 -19.59 -14.37 7.31
CA HIS A 271 -19.58 -14.96 5.98
C HIS A 271 -20.72 -14.36 5.14
N VAL A 272 -20.39 -13.84 3.97
CA VAL A 272 -21.35 -13.20 3.06
C VAL A 272 -21.45 -14.03 1.80
N GLU A 273 -22.62 -14.60 1.54
CA GLU A 273 -22.93 -15.28 0.29
C GLU A 273 -23.73 -14.34 -0.63
N VAL A 274 -23.23 -14.15 -1.86
CA VAL A 274 -23.79 -13.18 -2.82
C VAL A 274 -24.32 -13.91 -4.05
N PRO A 275 -25.65 -13.92 -4.29
CA PRO A 275 -26.21 -14.46 -5.52
C PRO A 275 -25.95 -13.51 -6.69
N MET A 276 -25.17 -13.95 -7.69
CA MET A 276 -24.86 -13.17 -8.87
C MET A 276 -25.91 -13.36 -9.97
N LEU A 277 -26.42 -12.25 -10.51
CA LEU A 277 -27.40 -12.26 -11.60
C LEU A 277 -26.75 -11.85 -12.92
N ARG A 278 -26.87 -12.67 -13.95
CA ARG A 278 -26.38 -12.33 -15.30
C ARG A 278 -27.09 -11.09 -15.86
N THR A 279 -26.36 -10.26 -16.58
CA THR A 279 -26.89 -9.03 -17.20
C THR A 279 -27.86 -9.33 -18.35
N GLU A 280 -27.63 -10.43 -19.07
CA GLU A 280 -28.48 -10.93 -20.15
C GLU A 280 -29.01 -12.30 -19.74
N LEU A 281 -30.15 -12.31 -19.06
CA LEU A 281 -30.89 -13.55 -18.80
C LEU A 281 -31.74 -13.90 -20.02
N THR A 282 -31.61 -15.11 -20.50
CA THR A 282 -32.60 -15.70 -21.42
C THR A 282 -33.93 -15.87 -20.68
N ALA A 283 -35.04 -15.93 -21.43
CA ALA A 283 -36.38 -16.06 -20.80
C ALA A 283 -36.48 -17.33 -19.92
N ASP A 284 -35.75 -18.39 -20.27
CA ASP A 284 -35.72 -19.65 -19.52
C ASP A 284 -34.90 -19.52 -18.23
N GLU A 285 -33.72 -18.88 -18.26
CA GLU A 285 -32.90 -18.60 -17.07
C GLU A 285 -33.63 -17.68 -16.11
N LEU A 286 -34.37 -16.69 -16.62
CA LEU A 286 -35.20 -15.81 -15.78
C LEU A 286 -36.29 -16.61 -15.04
N LYS A 287 -36.87 -17.60 -15.70
CA LYS A 287 -37.87 -18.50 -15.12
C LYS A 287 -37.28 -19.35 -13.99
N ASP A 288 -36.10 -19.92 -14.19
CA ASP A 288 -35.41 -20.73 -13.19
C ASP A 288 -35.01 -19.90 -11.97
N VAL A 289 -34.53 -18.69 -12.17
CA VAL A 289 -34.23 -17.74 -11.08
C VAL A 289 -35.51 -17.35 -10.31
N LEU A 290 -36.61 -17.09 -11.02
CA LEU A 290 -37.90 -16.78 -10.37
C LEU A 290 -38.50 -17.98 -9.63
N GLU A 291 -38.28 -19.20 -10.13
CA GLU A 291 -38.71 -20.43 -9.44
C GLU A 291 -37.86 -20.71 -8.19
N SER A 292 -36.55 -20.49 -8.25
CA SER A 292 -35.64 -20.60 -7.07
C SER A 292 -35.96 -19.56 -6.00
N MET A 293 -36.34 -18.33 -6.39
CA MET A 293 -36.77 -17.28 -5.45
C MET A 293 -38.13 -17.58 -4.78
N ARG A 294 -39.00 -18.39 -5.39
CA ARG A 294 -40.26 -18.79 -4.78
C ARG A 294 -40.11 -19.68 -3.56
N ILE A 295 -38.97 -20.36 -3.42
CA ILE A 295 -38.70 -21.27 -2.29
C ILE A 295 -38.23 -20.53 -1.03
N HIS A 296 -37.71 -19.29 -1.20
CA HIS A 296 -37.30 -18.45 -0.08
C HIS A 296 -38.10 -17.14 -0.10
N ALA A 297 -39.34 -17.20 0.43
CA ALA A 297 -40.22 -16.04 0.51
C ALA A 297 -39.67 -14.95 1.46
N PHE A 298 -38.72 -14.16 0.97
CA PHE A 298 -38.44 -12.84 1.49
C PHE A 298 -38.80 -11.83 0.42
N VAL A 299 -39.86 -11.08 0.68
CA VAL A 299 -40.26 -9.88 -0.09
C VAL A 299 -39.19 -8.82 0.20
N GLY A 300 -38.17 -8.75 -0.63
CA GLY A 300 -37.09 -7.80 -0.58
C GLY A 300 -36.19 -8.02 -1.79
N GLU A 301 -35.54 -6.94 -2.27
CA GLU A 301 -34.48 -7.02 -3.31
C GLU A 301 -33.53 -8.18 -3.04
N PRO A 302 -32.87 -8.80 -4.07
CA PRO A 302 -31.99 -9.95 -3.90
C PRO A 302 -31.03 -9.65 -2.74
N GLY A 303 -31.27 -10.32 -1.61
CA GLY A 303 -30.62 -10.04 -0.35
C GLY A 303 -29.35 -10.83 -0.20
N LEU A 304 -28.33 -10.18 0.30
CA LEU A 304 -27.17 -10.81 0.90
C LEU A 304 -27.63 -11.70 2.07
N VAL A 305 -27.20 -12.97 2.10
CA VAL A 305 -27.36 -13.81 3.26
C VAL A 305 -26.10 -13.69 4.11
N ILE A 306 -26.21 -13.10 5.29
CA ILE A 306 -25.12 -12.93 6.22
C ILE A 306 -25.26 -14.00 7.30
N HIS A 307 -24.32 -14.93 7.39
CA HIS A 307 -24.22 -15.88 8.47
C HIS A 307 -23.26 -15.35 9.53
N ARG A 308 -23.77 -15.15 10.75
CA ARG A 308 -22.92 -14.88 11.90
C ARG A 308 -22.29 -16.20 12.37
N ILE A 309 -20.99 -16.24 12.48
CA ILE A 309 -20.28 -17.34 13.13
C ILE A 309 -20.45 -17.12 14.62
N ASN A 310 -21.36 -17.90 15.24
CA ASN A 310 -21.48 -17.94 16.70
C ASN A 310 -20.36 -18.84 17.24
N ASP A 311 -19.36 -18.25 17.85
CA ASP A 311 -18.45 -18.96 18.72
C ASP A 311 -19.25 -19.45 19.95
N SER A 312 -19.79 -20.67 19.86
CA SER A 312 -20.28 -21.41 21.02
C SER A 312 -19.12 -22.13 21.68
N ARG A 313 -18.50 -21.49 22.64
CA ARG A 313 -17.75 -22.12 23.72
C ARG A 313 -18.38 -21.82 25.04
#